data_845f66e53927e02962cbe29be03556bc
#
_entry.id   845f66e53927e02962cbe29be03556bc
#
_cell.length_a   1.000
_cell.length_b   1.000
_cell.length_c   1.000
_cell.angle_alpha   90.00
_cell.angle_beta   90.00
_cell.angle_gamma   90.00
#
_symmetry.space_group_name_H-M   'P 1'
#
loop_
_entity.id
_entity.type
_entity.pdbx_description
1 polymer ?
#
loop_
_entity_poly.entity_id
_entity_poly.type
_entity_poly.pdbx_seq_one_letter_code
_entity_poly.pdbx_strand_id
1 'polypeptide(L)'
;MEIENIKEINAPNLINNILEHNDKKVCLMVKSNAYGHGLETVVKIVDKVIDAYGVVNIEEALEVRKLTGKRVIIFAPVKDFLTCKDNKIEFMVDSEEAILEALECGCKNLLHLATNVGMNRYGVKSEIALKSIYNLLKVKKVKLRSIYTHFPRTENKSATKKQYKKFTTLTKCFGDKLPVCFGGSNVRQYNFNFDMIRLGICAYGYGDKMKKVLSVKSKIVKINYVCKGEYVGYGKKFFAGKNMFVGIVPIGYGDGLFRNLSGKFKVKINGKFYSSVGNICMDCFFVKIDESVNIGDEVEVVFDADYLAKILKTIPYEVLTNLSKLRGVTKIVN
;
A
#
# COMPACT_ATOMS: atom_id res chain seq x y z
N MET A 1 -24.72 14.78 18.40
CA MET A 1 -23.33 14.26 18.55
C MET A 1 -22.79 14.10 17.15
N GLU A 2 -21.75 14.85 16.82
CA GLU A 2 -21.08 14.71 15.51
C GLU A 2 -20.40 13.34 15.45
N ILE A 3 -20.71 12.56 14.43
CA ILE A 3 -20.18 11.20 14.24
C ILE A 3 -18.82 11.36 13.58
N GLU A 4 -17.77 11.14 14.34
CA GLU A 4 -16.40 11.22 13.83
C GLU A 4 -15.77 9.82 13.77
N ASN A 5 -15.64 9.26 12.56
CA ASN A 5 -14.81 8.09 12.35
C ASN A 5 -13.35 8.51 12.28
N ILE A 6 -12.46 7.76 12.88
CA ILE A 6 -11.05 8.12 13.03
C ILE A 6 -10.18 7.05 12.37
N LYS A 7 -9.34 7.48 11.46
CA LYS A 7 -8.19 6.71 10.98
C LYS A 7 -6.97 7.15 11.80
N GLU A 8 -6.43 6.28 12.62
CA GLU A 8 -5.20 6.56 13.37
C GLU A 8 -3.99 6.04 12.63
N ILE A 9 -2.96 6.87 12.51
CA ILE A 9 -1.66 6.52 11.93
C ILE A 9 -0.60 6.61 13.01
N ASN A 10 -0.03 5.47 13.38
CA ASN A 10 1.05 5.39 14.35
C ASN A 10 2.38 5.80 13.67
N ALA A 11 2.82 7.03 13.92
CA ALA A 11 4.01 7.60 13.30
C ALA A 11 5.30 6.88 13.72
N PRO A 12 5.55 6.58 15.01
CA PRO A 12 6.71 5.80 15.44
C PRO A 12 6.79 4.43 14.75
N ASN A 13 5.69 3.70 14.65
CA ASN A 13 5.69 2.41 13.99
C ASN A 13 6.04 2.53 12.50
N LEU A 14 5.49 3.53 11.80
CA LEU A 14 5.79 3.77 10.39
C LEU A 14 7.27 4.10 10.20
N ILE A 15 7.83 5.00 10.99
CA ILE A 15 9.25 5.37 10.95
C ILE A 15 10.13 4.16 11.27
N ASN A 16 9.87 3.44 12.35
CA ASN A 16 10.67 2.29 12.77
C ASN A 16 10.64 1.16 11.73
N ASN A 17 9.47 0.87 11.14
CA ASN A 17 9.37 -0.11 10.05
C ASN A 17 10.23 0.27 8.83
N ILE A 18 10.36 1.57 8.54
CA ILE A 18 11.22 2.06 7.44
C ILE A 18 12.69 1.95 7.84
N LEU A 19 13.05 2.36 9.07
CA LEU A 19 14.43 2.35 9.56
C LEU A 19 15.02 0.94 9.67
N GLU A 20 14.21 -0.09 9.83
CA GLU A 20 14.65 -1.49 9.70
C GLU A 20 15.30 -1.80 8.32
N HIS A 21 15.13 -0.92 7.33
CA HIS A 21 15.66 -1.06 5.97
C HIS A 21 16.68 0.03 5.58
N ASN A 22 17.20 0.82 6.52
CA ASN A 22 18.04 2.00 6.26
C ASN A 22 19.52 1.67 5.90
N ASP A 23 19.92 0.41 5.88
CA ASP A 23 21.21 -0.04 5.33
C ASP A 23 21.32 0.17 3.81
N LYS A 24 20.20 0.45 3.15
CA LYS A 24 20.07 0.79 1.73
C LYS A 24 19.20 2.03 1.55
N LYS A 25 19.31 2.66 0.37
CA LYS A 25 18.37 3.75 0.02
C LYS A 25 16.94 3.21 -0.02
N VAL A 26 16.02 3.96 0.55
CA VAL A 26 14.61 3.58 0.61
C VAL A 26 13.78 4.43 -0.34
N CYS A 27 13.11 3.78 -1.28
CA CYS A 27 12.02 4.35 -2.04
C CYS A 27 10.70 3.86 -1.44
N LEU A 28 9.99 4.72 -0.71
CA LEU A 28 8.71 4.35 -0.12
C LEU A 28 7.61 4.37 -1.17
N MET A 29 6.90 3.26 -1.32
CA MET A 29 5.74 3.18 -2.21
C MET A 29 4.53 3.82 -1.52
N VAL A 30 4.00 4.90 -2.14
CA VAL A 30 2.85 5.67 -1.61
C VAL A 30 1.65 5.69 -2.55
N LYS A 31 1.64 4.81 -3.55
CA LYS A 31 0.49 4.62 -4.46
C LYS A 31 -0.79 4.27 -3.71
N SER A 32 -1.95 4.49 -4.35
CA SER A 32 -3.29 4.22 -3.79
C SER A 32 -3.47 4.90 -2.44
N ASN A 33 -3.23 6.23 -2.40
CA ASN A 33 -3.33 7.05 -1.21
C ASN A 33 -2.48 6.50 -0.04
N ALA A 34 -1.19 6.21 -0.33
CA ALA A 34 -0.24 5.57 0.59
C ALA A 34 -0.81 4.27 1.21
N TYR A 35 -1.26 3.34 0.36
CA TYR A 35 -1.90 2.08 0.78
C TYR A 35 -3.10 2.32 1.71
N GLY A 36 -3.88 3.37 1.45
CA GLY A 36 -5.05 3.74 2.24
C GLY A 36 -4.77 4.51 3.54
N HIS A 37 -3.49 4.77 3.86
CA HIS A 37 -3.10 5.46 5.09
C HIS A 37 -3.29 7.00 5.03
N GLY A 38 -3.39 7.57 3.83
CA GLY A 38 -3.44 9.00 3.60
C GLY A 38 -2.09 9.56 3.13
N LEU A 39 -2.03 9.97 1.85
CA LEU A 39 -0.78 10.39 1.21
C LEU A 39 -0.09 11.54 1.94
N GLU A 40 -0.84 12.62 2.19
CA GLU A 40 -0.31 13.81 2.86
C GLU A 40 0.22 13.49 4.26
N THR A 41 -0.54 12.70 5.03
CA THR A 41 -0.16 12.28 6.39
C THR A 41 1.12 11.47 6.38
N VAL A 42 1.22 10.48 5.48
CA VAL A 42 2.42 9.63 5.36
C VAL A 42 3.63 10.46 4.95
N VAL A 43 3.50 11.32 3.94
CA VAL A 43 4.62 12.19 3.49
C VAL A 43 5.11 13.06 4.63
N LYS A 44 4.23 13.73 5.38
CA LYS A 44 4.61 14.56 6.55
C LYS A 44 5.41 13.78 7.60
N ILE A 45 5.06 12.51 7.84
CA ILE A 45 5.72 11.68 8.85
C ILE A 45 7.12 11.25 8.38
N VAL A 46 7.26 10.84 7.11
CA VAL A 46 8.44 10.07 6.67
C VAL A 46 9.44 10.84 5.82
N ASP A 47 9.16 12.09 5.45
CA ASP A 47 9.97 12.83 4.47
C ASP A 47 11.47 12.92 4.85
N LYS A 48 11.78 12.91 6.15
CA LYS A 48 13.18 12.97 6.63
C LYS A 48 13.90 11.62 6.61
N VAL A 49 13.19 10.50 6.55
CA VAL A 49 13.77 9.15 6.76
C VAL A 49 13.81 8.29 5.50
N ILE A 50 13.40 8.81 4.35
CA ILE A 50 13.44 8.11 3.06
C ILE A 50 14.22 8.89 2.00
N ASP A 51 14.58 8.24 0.89
CA ASP A 51 15.34 8.83 -0.22
C ASP A 51 14.46 9.20 -1.42
N ALA A 52 13.35 8.49 -1.63
CA ALA A 52 12.44 8.70 -2.75
C ALA A 52 11.04 8.20 -2.43
N TYR A 53 10.06 8.70 -3.20
CA TYR A 53 8.68 8.20 -3.23
C TYR A 53 8.41 7.43 -4.52
N GLY A 54 7.70 6.31 -4.41
CA GLY A 54 7.30 5.49 -5.55
C GLY A 54 5.78 5.49 -5.74
N VAL A 55 5.34 5.77 -6.96
CA VAL A 55 3.93 5.83 -7.37
C VAL A 55 3.72 5.06 -8.67
N VAL A 56 2.50 5.06 -9.24
CA VAL A 56 2.19 4.30 -10.47
C VAL A 56 1.54 5.13 -11.58
N ASN A 57 1.18 6.39 -11.34
CA ASN A 57 0.64 7.29 -12.36
C ASN A 57 1.12 8.73 -12.14
N ILE A 58 0.79 9.61 -13.08
CA ILE A 58 1.18 11.02 -13.04
C ILE A 58 0.42 11.79 -11.97
N GLU A 59 -0.85 11.50 -11.78
CA GLU A 59 -1.70 12.15 -10.80
C GLU A 59 -1.15 11.97 -9.38
N GLU A 60 -0.85 10.73 -8.99
CA GLU A 60 -0.19 10.44 -7.71
C GLU A 60 1.18 11.13 -7.60
N ALA A 61 1.95 11.15 -8.69
CA ALA A 61 3.28 11.79 -8.70
C ALA A 61 3.19 13.31 -8.49
N LEU A 62 2.22 13.97 -9.10
CA LEU A 62 1.99 15.41 -8.93
C LEU A 62 1.50 15.73 -7.51
N GLU A 63 0.63 14.88 -6.92
CA GLU A 63 0.22 15.04 -5.54
C GLU A 63 1.41 14.94 -4.58
N VAL A 64 2.27 13.94 -4.75
CA VAL A 64 3.50 13.81 -3.95
C VAL A 64 4.42 15.01 -4.17
N ARG A 65 4.59 15.47 -5.42
CA ARG A 65 5.48 16.60 -5.75
C ARG A 65 5.08 17.89 -5.05
N LYS A 66 3.78 18.12 -4.84
CA LYS A 66 3.28 19.27 -4.07
C LYS A 66 3.71 19.26 -2.59
N LEU A 67 3.97 18.06 -2.04
CA LEU A 67 4.26 17.86 -0.62
C LEU A 67 5.75 17.80 -0.30
N THR A 68 6.62 17.53 -1.29
CA THR A 68 8.05 17.28 -1.04
C THR A 68 8.95 17.68 -2.21
N GLY A 69 10.17 18.07 -1.90
CA GLY A 69 11.27 18.24 -2.86
C GLY A 69 12.05 16.97 -3.19
N LYS A 70 11.77 15.85 -2.53
CA LYS A 70 12.47 14.57 -2.75
C LYS A 70 12.17 13.98 -4.12
N ARG A 71 12.93 12.96 -4.49
CA ARG A 71 12.72 12.20 -5.73
C ARG A 71 11.34 11.54 -5.73
N VAL A 72 10.63 11.67 -6.86
CA VAL A 72 9.36 10.99 -7.11
C VAL A 72 9.52 10.14 -8.34
N ILE A 73 9.19 8.85 -8.26
CA ILE A 73 9.46 7.86 -9.31
C ILE A 73 8.16 7.13 -9.66
N ILE A 74 7.77 7.16 -10.93
CA ILE A 74 6.64 6.39 -11.45
C ILE A 74 7.13 5.02 -11.92
N PHE A 75 6.63 3.94 -11.32
CA PHE A 75 6.99 2.55 -11.62
C PHE A 75 5.97 1.85 -12.54
N ALA A 76 5.41 2.59 -13.48
CA ALA A 76 4.53 2.10 -14.53
C ALA A 76 4.81 2.88 -15.84
N PRO A 77 4.34 2.41 -17.01
CA PRO A 77 4.47 3.14 -18.26
C PRO A 77 3.83 4.53 -18.18
N VAL A 78 4.54 5.53 -18.72
CA VAL A 78 4.11 6.93 -18.78
C VAL A 78 4.06 7.32 -20.27
N LYS A 79 3.13 8.22 -20.62
CA LYS A 79 3.06 8.83 -21.95
C LYS A 79 3.22 10.35 -21.94
N ASP A 80 2.86 10.99 -20.84
CA ASP A 80 3.04 12.43 -20.67
C ASP A 80 4.45 12.74 -20.11
N PHE A 81 5.43 12.64 -20.98
CA PHE A 81 6.84 12.91 -20.64
C PHE A 81 7.11 14.38 -20.33
N LEU A 82 6.34 15.31 -20.92
CA LEU A 82 6.50 16.74 -20.68
C LEU A 82 6.15 17.10 -19.24
N THR A 83 5.00 16.63 -18.75
CA THR A 83 4.62 16.82 -17.34
C THR A 83 5.67 16.21 -16.39
N CYS A 84 6.22 15.04 -16.72
CA CYS A 84 7.29 14.44 -15.90
C CYS A 84 8.54 15.33 -15.88
N LYS A 85 8.96 15.86 -17.04
CA LYS A 85 10.12 16.73 -17.15
C LYS A 85 9.94 18.02 -16.34
N ASP A 86 8.82 18.71 -16.54
CA ASP A 86 8.55 20.02 -15.93
C ASP A 86 8.47 19.94 -14.41
N ASN A 87 7.99 18.80 -13.89
CA ASN A 87 7.88 18.54 -12.45
C ASN A 87 9.06 17.74 -11.87
N LYS A 88 10.11 17.45 -12.65
CA LYS A 88 11.28 16.64 -12.24
C LYS A 88 10.87 15.27 -11.67
N ILE A 89 9.87 14.63 -12.28
CA ILE A 89 9.39 13.31 -11.92
C ILE A 89 10.18 12.27 -12.72
N GLU A 90 10.78 11.33 -12.03
CA GLU A 90 11.49 10.20 -12.64
C GLU A 90 10.47 9.10 -13.01
N PHE A 91 10.76 8.31 -14.06
CA PHE A 91 9.80 7.32 -14.51
C PHE A 91 10.46 6.10 -15.16
N MET A 92 9.69 5.04 -15.23
CA MET A 92 10.05 3.76 -15.83
C MET A 92 10.02 3.82 -17.36
N VAL A 93 11.02 3.15 -17.98
CA VAL A 93 11.03 2.77 -19.40
C VAL A 93 11.34 1.28 -19.53
N ASP A 94 10.80 0.60 -20.55
CA ASP A 94 11.00 -0.83 -20.78
C ASP A 94 11.09 -1.21 -22.26
N SER A 95 11.30 -0.24 -23.16
CA SER A 95 11.53 -0.44 -24.58
C SER A 95 12.40 0.67 -25.18
N GLU A 96 12.93 0.45 -26.39
CA GLU A 96 13.66 1.45 -27.14
C GLU A 96 12.76 2.62 -27.54
N GLU A 97 11.54 2.31 -27.95
CA GLU A 97 10.52 3.28 -28.36
C GLU A 97 10.23 4.24 -27.21
N ALA A 98 9.94 3.72 -26.00
CA ALA A 98 9.68 4.56 -24.82
C ALA A 98 10.89 5.44 -24.46
N ILE A 99 12.12 4.94 -24.67
CA ILE A 99 13.32 5.73 -24.43
C ILE A 99 13.43 6.85 -25.48
N LEU A 100 13.19 6.56 -26.76
CA LEU A 100 13.28 7.56 -27.82
C LEU A 100 12.23 8.66 -27.65
N GLU A 101 10.97 8.30 -27.40
CA GLU A 101 9.89 9.24 -27.11
C GLU A 101 10.23 10.15 -25.92
N ALA A 102 10.74 9.57 -24.84
CA ALA A 102 11.18 10.34 -23.67
C ALA A 102 12.34 11.30 -23.98
N LEU A 103 13.27 10.90 -24.86
CA LEU A 103 14.40 11.75 -25.27
C LEU A 103 13.95 12.91 -26.18
N GLU A 104 12.99 12.71 -27.07
CA GLU A 104 12.36 13.76 -27.88
C GLU A 104 11.74 14.84 -26.99
N CYS A 105 11.13 14.45 -25.86
CA CYS A 105 10.62 15.37 -24.84
C CYS A 105 11.72 15.97 -23.92
N GLY A 106 12.99 15.62 -24.12
CA GLY A 106 14.11 16.13 -23.31
C GLY A 106 14.29 15.50 -21.94
N CYS A 107 13.71 14.29 -21.68
CA CYS A 107 13.75 13.60 -20.38
C CYS A 107 15.03 12.79 -20.14
N LYS A 108 16.19 13.23 -20.64
CA LYS A 108 17.45 12.46 -20.68
C LYS A 108 17.93 11.92 -19.32
N ASN A 109 17.58 12.56 -18.22
CA ASN A 109 18.10 12.27 -16.87
C ASN A 109 17.03 11.77 -15.90
N LEU A 110 15.88 11.29 -16.38
CA LEU A 110 14.74 10.91 -15.53
C LEU A 110 14.38 9.41 -15.63
N LEU A 111 15.16 8.63 -16.38
CA LEU A 111 14.79 7.29 -16.80
C LEU A 111 15.27 6.19 -15.85
N HIS A 112 14.39 5.25 -15.54
CA HIS A 112 14.66 3.99 -14.87
C HIS A 112 14.34 2.82 -15.78
N LEU A 113 15.30 1.97 -16.09
CA LEU A 113 15.09 0.82 -16.96
C LEU A 113 14.50 -0.36 -16.20
N ALA A 114 13.33 -0.81 -16.63
CA ALA A 114 12.67 -1.98 -16.05
C ALA A 114 13.11 -3.27 -16.72
N THR A 115 13.38 -4.31 -15.92
CA THR A 115 13.65 -5.67 -16.40
C THR A 115 12.65 -6.67 -15.85
N ASN A 116 12.38 -7.73 -16.61
CA ASN A 116 11.40 -8.74 -16.28
C ASN A 116 12.04 -10.10 -16.04
N VAL A 117 12.06 -10.50 -14.79
CA VAL A 117 12.63 -11.78 -14.34
C VAL A 117 11.60 -12.89 -14.14
N GLY A 118 10.32 -12.60 -14.45
CA GLY A 118 9.26 -13.62 -14.36
C GLY A 118 7.89 -13.11 -13.90
N MET A 119 7.76 -11.82 -13.51
CA MET A 119 6.47 -11.25 -13.13
C MET A 119 5.54 -11.01 -14.34
N ASN A 120 6.10 -10.80 -15.53
CA ASN A 120 5.37 -10.62 -16.80
C ASN A 120 4.35 -9.46 -16.79
N ARG A 121 4.63 -8.41 -16.04
CA ARG A 121 3.83 -7.19 -16.01
C ARG A 121 4.46 -6.09 -16.87
N TYR A 122 5.68 -5.69 -16.54
CA TYR A 122 6.48 -4.70 -17.25
C TYR A 122 7.92 -5.17 -17.31
N GLY A 123 8.72 -4.55 -18.18
CA GLY A 123 10.17 -4.72 -18.25
C GLY A 123 10.66 -5.65 -19.34
N VAL A 124 11.89 -5.39 -19.77
CA VAL A 124 12.58 -6.13 -20.83
C VAL A 124 12.96 -7.53 -20.37
N LYS A 125 12.67 -8.55 -21.21
CA LYS A 125 12.93 -9.98 -20.90
C LYS A 125 14.14 -10.54 -21.65
N SER A 126 14.54 -9.90 -22.75
CA SER A 126 15.52 -10.41 -23.71
C SER A 126 16.89 -9.77 -23.50
N GLU A 127 17.94 -10.58 -23.45
CA GLU A 127 19.32 -10.08 -23.44
C GLU A 127 19.66 -9.29 -24.70
N ILE A 128 19.12 -9.72 -25.87
CA ILE A 128 19.33 -9.02 -27.14
C ILE A 128 18.73 -7.61 -27.05
N ALA A 129 17.48 -7.50 -26.61
CA ALA A 129 16.82 -6.21 -26.45
C ALA A 129 17.53 -5.31 -25.43
N LEU A 130 18.00 -5.86 -24.31
CA LEU A 130 18.78 -5.09 -23.32
C LEU A 130 20.11 -4.62 -23.88
N LYS A 131 20.79 -5.42 -24.71
CA LYS A 131 22.03 -5.02 -25.38
C LYS A 131 21.78 -3.92 -26.42
N SER A 132 20.67 -3.99 -27.16
CA SER A 132 20.26 -2.94 -28.09
C SER A 132 19.97 -1.64 -27.35
N ILE A 133 19.18 -1.68 -26.27
CA ILE A 133 18.92 -0.52 -25.40
C ILE A 133 20.23 0.05 -24.84
N TYR A 134 21.16 -0.79 -24.39
CA TYR A 134 22.47 -0.34 -23.90
C TYR A 134 23.25 0.43 -24.96
N ASN A 135 23.28 -0.06 -26.19
CA ASN A 135 23.94 0.62 -27.33
C ASN A 135 23.24 1.95 -27.65
N LEU A 136 21.91 1.98 -27.70
CA LEU A 136 21.13 3.19 -27.89
C LEU A 136 21.47 4.25 -26.84
N LEU A 137 21.49 3.87 -25.56
CA LEU A 137 21.82 4.77 -24.46
C LEU A 137 23.25 5.33 -24.56
N LYS A 138 24.22 4.52 -25.02
CA LYS A 138 25.60 4.99 -25.28
C LYS A 138 25.64 6.00 -26.42
N VAL A 139 25.02 5.70 -27.56
CA VAL A 139 24.98 6.59 -28.73
C VAL A 139 24.31 7.93 -28.39
N LYS A 140 23.17 7.89 -27.68
CA LYS A 140 22.43 9.09 -27.26
C LYS A 140 23.02 9.79 -26.03
N LYS A 141 24.12 9.24 -25.46
CA LYS A 141 24.77 9.73 -24.22
C LYS A 141 23.79 9.92 -23.06
N VAL A 142 22.90 8.93 -22.86
CA VAL A 142 21.91 8.91 -21.78
C VAL A 142 22.46 8.18 -20.57
N LYS A 143 22.31 8.75 -19.38
CA LYS A 143 22.62 8.10 -18.11
C LYS A 143 21.33 7.72 -17.40
N LEU A 144 21.06 6.41 -17.27
CA LEU A 144 19.92 5.93 -16.48
C LEU A 144 20.08 6.28 -15.00
N ARG A 145 18.97 6.52 -14.34
CA ARG A 145 18.92 6.69 -12.86
C ARG A 145 19.12 5.37 -12.14
N SER A 146 18.52 4.30 -12.65
CA SER A 146 18.76 2.93 -12.17
C SER A 146 18.27 1.90 -13.19
N ILE A 147 18.69 0.66 -13.00
CA ILE A 147 18.03 -0.51 -13.54
C ILE A 147 17.30 -1.24 -12.42
N TYR A 148 16.10 -1.78 -12.70
CA TYR A 148 15.32 -2.39 -11.66
C TYR A 148 14.53 -3.62 -12.10
N THR A 149 14.16 -4.45 -11.13
CA THR A 149 13.21 -5.53 -11.33
C THR A 149 12.25 -5.65 -10.14
N HIS A 150 11.24 -6.50 -10.27
CA HIS A 150 10.32 -6.85 -9.20
C HIS A 150 10.22 -8.37 -9.05
N PHE A 151 10.44 -8.86 -7.84
CA PHE A 151 10.34 -10.27 -7.51
C PHE A 151 8.91 -10.62 -7.09
N PRO A 152 8.19 -11.48 -7.83
CA PRO A 152 6.77 -11.78 -7.55
C PRO A 152 6.55 -12.67 -6.32
N ARG A 153 7.57 -13.43 -5.86
CA ARG A 153 7.46 -14.43 -4.79
C ARG A 153 8.67 -14.41 -3.87
N THR A 154 8.83 -13.31 -3.13
CA THR A 154 9.99 -13.15 -2.22
C THR A 154 9.95 -14.07 -0.99
N GLU A 155 8.83 -14.72 -0.71
CA GLU A 155 8.70 -15.77 0.31
C GLU A 155 9.31 -17.11 -0.12
N ASN A 156 9.50 -17.34 -1.42
CA ASN A 156 10.12 -18.56 -1.96
C ASN A 156 11.59 -18.32 -2.29
N LYS A 157 12.48 -18.79 -1.39
CA LYS A 157 13.94 -18.59 -1.49
C LYS A 157 14.55 -19.11 -2.80
N SER A 158 14.15 -20.31 -3.25
CA SER A 158 14.69 -20.91 -4.49
C SER A 158 14.26 -20.12 -5.72
N ALA A 159 12.97 -19.78 -5.84
CA ALA A 159 12.44 -18.99 -6.93
C ALA A 159 13.10 -17.61 -6.99
N THR A 160 13.23 -16.93 -5.83
CA THR A 160 13.84 -15.60 -5.75
C THR A 160 15.31 -15.62 -6.17
N LYS A 161 16.10 -16.63 -5.75
CA LYS A 161 17.50 -16.79 -6.19
C LYS A 161 17.60 -17.04 -7.70
N LYS A 162 16.72 -17.86 -8.30
CA LYS A 162 16.68 -18.05 -9.76
C LYS A 162 16.37 -16.74 -10.49
N GLN A 163 15.43 -15.96 -10.00
CA GLN A 163 15.08 -14.67 -10.56
C GLN A 163 16.23 -13.65 -10.44
N TYR A 164 16.93 -13.63 -9.31
CA TYR A 164 18.14 -12.81 -9.14
C TYR A 164 19.24 -13.20 -10.13
N LYS A 165 19.53 -14.50 -10.28
CA LYS A 165 20.48 -14.99 -11.29
C LYS A 165 20.07 -14.55 -12.70
N LYS A 166 18.76 -14.65 -13.02
CA LYS A 166 18.25 -14.16 -14.31
C LYS A 166 18.46 -12.65 -14.46
N PHE A 167 18.19 -11.86 -13.42
CA PHE A 167 18.46 -10.42 -13.42
C PHE A 167 19.91 -10.09 -13.72
N THR A 168 20.86 -10.71 -13.00
CA THR A 168 22.30 -10.46 -13.19
C THR A 168 22.78 -10.85 -14.60
N THR A 169 22.25 -11.95 -15.16
CA THR A 169 22.55 -12.35 -16.55
C THR A 169 22.00 -11.32 -17.55
N LEU A 170 20.72 -10.95 -17.43
CA LEU A 170 20.08 -9.97 -18.32
C LEU A 170 20.78 -8.61 -18.31
N THR A 171 21.27 -8.17 -17.16
CA THR A 171 21.84 -6.81 -16.98
C THR A 171 23.36 -6.76 -17.14
N LYS A 172 24.00 -7.86 -17.49
CA LYS A 172 25.46 -7.98 -17.57
C LYS A 172 26.11 -6.91 -18.49
N CYS A 173 25.44 -6.51 -19.58
CA CYS A 173 25.95 -5.50 -20.48
C CYS A 173 26.07 -4.09 -19.86
N PHE A 174 25.35 -3.80 -18.80
CA PHE A 174 25.41 -2.49 -18.11
C PHE A 174 26.59 -2.38 -17.13
N GLY A 175 27.21 -3.50 -16.72
CA GLY A 175 28.28 -3.53 -15.72
C GLY A 175 27.78 -3.12 -14.31
N ASP A 176 28.73 -2.91 -13.41
CA ASP A 176 28.44 -2.67 -11.97
C ASP A 176 28.25 -1.18 -11.61
N LYS A 177 28.32 -0.29 -12.58
CA LYS A 177 28.27 1.17 -12.35
C LYS A 177 26.86 1.75 -12.34
N LEU A 178 25.85 0.99 -12.74
CA LEU A 178 24.45 1.44 -12.81
C LEU A 178 23.75 1.08 -11.50
N PRO A 179 23.14 2.06 -10.79
CA PRO A 179 22.39 1.77 -9.56
C PRO A 179 21.28 0.76 -9.79
N VAL A 180 21.19 -0.21 -8.88
CA VAL A 180 20.19 -1.30 -8.91
C VAL A 180 19.11 -1.04 -7.87
N CYS A 181 17.84 -1.12 -8.30
CA CYS A 181 16.69 -0.97 -7.41
C CYS A 181 15.82 -2.23 -7.45
N PHE A 182 15.53 -2.82 -6.33
CA PHE A 182 14.67 -3.99 -6.23
C PHE A 182 13.31 -3.67 -5.62
N GLY A 183 12.26 -4.35 -6.14
CA GLY A 183 10.92 -4.36 -5.57
C GLY A 183 10.62 -5.68 -4.91
N GLY A 184 9.85 -5.60 -3.83
CA GLY A 184 9.52 -6.71 -2.95
C GLY A 184 10.12 -6.47 -1.57
N SER A 185 9.27 -6.18 -0.59
CA SER A 185 9.71 -5.78 0.76
C SER A 185 10.63 -6.81 1.44
N ASN A 186 10.47 -8.09 1.12
CA ASN A 186 11.26 -9.17 1.73
C ASN A 186 12.58 -9.47 1.00
N VAL A 187 12.98 -8.69 0.00
CA VAL A 187 14.23 -8.91 -0.76
C VAL A 187 15.47 -8.84 0.14
N ARG A 188 15.43 -8.02 1.19
CA ARG A 188 16.55 -7.83 2.13
C ARG A 188 17.02 -9.13 2.80
N GLN A 189 16.15 -10.11 3.02
CA GLN A 189 16.53 -11.40 3.61
C GLN A 189 17.51 -12.20 2.75
N TYR A 190 17.65 -11.80 1.46
CA TYR A 190 18.60 -12.39 0.53
C TYR A 190 19.78 -11.46 0.36
N ASN A 191 20.97 -11.88 0.58
CA ASN A 191 22.17 -11.08 0.45
C ASN A 191 22.48 -10.72 -1.03
N PHE A 192 21.54 -9.98 -1.67
CA PHE A 192 21.67 -9.52 -3.05
C PHE A 192 22.35 -8.16 -3.09
N ASN A 193 23.11 -7.91 -4.16
CA ASN A 193 23.71 -6.60 -4.39
C ASN A 193 22.66 -5.66 -5.01
N PHE A 194 22.32 -4.58 -4.31
CA PHE A 194 21.44 -3.50 -4.77
C PHE A 194 21.65 -2.22 -3.98
N ASP A 195 21.29 -1.08 -4.56
CA ASP A 195 21.51 0.24 -3.97
C ASP A 195 20.26 0.80 -3.30
N MET A 196 19.07 0.44 -3.81
CA MET A 196 17.79 0.97 -3.33
C MET A 196 16.74 -0.13 -3.27
N ILE A 197 15.93 -0.12 -2.21
CA ILE A 197 14.74 -0.97 -2.06
C ILE A 197 13.46 -0.15 -2.25
N ARG A 198 12.49 -0.74 -2.94
CA ARG A 198 11.11 -0.22 -2.98
C ARG A 198 10.32 -0.85 -1.87
N LEU A 199 10.14 -0.10 -0.81
CA LEU A 199 9.46 -0.56 0.39
C LEU A 199 7.96 -0.24 0.26
N GLY A 200 7.14 -1.28 0.30
CA GLY A 200 5.68 -1.19 0.25
C GLY A 200 5.06 -1.58 1.57
N ILE A 201 4.32 -2.67 1.57
CA ILE A 201 3.46 -3.11 2.67
C ILE A 201 4.19 -3.31 4.01
N CYS A 202 5.50 -3.64 4.00
CA CYS A 202 6.28 -3.76 5.23
C CYS A 202 6.38 -2.43 5.98
N ALA A 203 6.54 -1.30 5.29
CA ALA A 203 6.51 0.02 5.94
C ALA A 203 5.21 0.24 6.71
N TYR A 204 4.10 -0.26 6.17
CA TYR A 204 2.76 -0.12 6.75
C TYR A 204 2.42 -1.20 7.80
N GLY A 205 3.40 -2.01 8.21
CA GLY A 205 3.28 -2.94 9.33
C GLY A 205 2.86 -4.36 8.97
N TYR A 206 3.04 -4.77 7.70
CA TYR A 206 2.69 -6.12 7.22
C TYR A 206 3.92 -6.82 6.65
N GLY A 207 4.55 -7.60 7.47
CA GLY A 207 5.77 -8.35 7.22
C GLY A 207 6.33 -8.91 8.52
N ASP A 208 7.39 -9.71 8.44
CA ASP A 208 8.03 -10.24 9.64
C ASP A 208 8.57 -9.10 10.51
N LYS A 209 8.26 -9.13 11.82
CA LYS A 209 8.65 -8.15 12.84
C LYS A 209 8.11 -6.72 12.64
N MET A 210 7.30 -6.45 11.63
CA MET A 210 6.76 -5.11 11.38
C MET A 210 5.58 -4.80 12.30
N LYS A 211 5.51 -3.56 12.80
CA LYS A 211 4.45 -3.09 13.69
C LYS A 211 3.33 -2.43 12.90
N LYS A 212 2.08 -2.77 13.19
CA LYS A 212 0.90 -2.20 12.53
C LYS A 212 0.89 -0.68 12.66
N VAL A 213 0.57 0.00 11.55
CA VAL A 213 0.60 1.46 11.45
C VAL A 213 -0.79 2.06 11.51
N LEU A 214 -1.79 1.38 10.91
CA LEU A 214 -3.14 1.90 10.78
C LEU A 214 -4.10 1.16 11.72
N SER A 215 -4.93 1.94 12.42
CA SER A 215 -6.18 1.47 13.03
C SER A 215 -7.36 2.35 12.60
N VAL A 216 -8.56 1.79 12.66
CA VAL A 216 -9.81 2.51 12.39
C VAL A 216 -10.69 2.42 13.61
N LYS A 217 -11.10 3.57 14.14
CA LYS A 217 -11.95 3.72 15.30
C LYS A 217 -13.25 4.44 14.94
N SER A 218 -14.27 4.15 15.71
CA SER A 218 -15.58 4.79 15.65
C SER A 218 -16.19 4.80 17.06
N LYS A 219 -17.50 5.03 17.15
CA LYS A 219 -18.26 5.01 18.43
C LYS A 219 -19.56 4.25 18.29
N ILE A 220 -20.08 3.74 19.39
CA ILE A 220 -21.46 3.30 19.47
C ILE A 220 -22.37 4.53 19.44
N VAL A 221 -23.17 4.66 18.40
CA VAL A 221 -24.06 5.83 18.22
C VAL A 221 -25.49 5.56 18.67
N LYS A 222 -25.89 4.30 18.78
CA LYS A 222 -27.21 3.89 19.26
C LYS A 222 -27.15 2.46 19.80
N ILE A 223 -27.97 2.16 20.80
CA ILE A 223 -28.18 0.81 21.33
C ILE A 223 -29.67 0.50 21.18
N ASN A 224 -29.98 -0.65 20.59
CA ASN A 224 -31.31 -1.18 20.46
C ASN A 224 -31.43 -2.46 21.32
N TYR A 225 -32.56 -2.60 22.03
CA TYR A 225 -32.96 -3.86 22.61
C TYR A 225 -33.72 -4.66 21.53
N VAL A 226 -33.28 -5.89 21.28
CA VAL A 226 -33.83 -6.79 20.26
C VAL A 226 -34.38 -8.02 20.95
N CYS A 227 -35.66 -8.27 20.78
CA CYS A 227 -36.34 -9.42 21.37
C CYS A 227 -36.02 -10.72 20.61
N LYS A 228 -36.14 -11.84 21.32
CA LYS A 228 -36.02 -13.18 20.70
C LYS A 228 -36.95 -13.30 19.50
N GLY A 229 -36.41 -13.76 18.35
CA GLY A 229 -37.13 -13.92 17.09
C GLY A 229 -37.14 -12.70 16.19
N GLU A 230 -36.69 -11.54 16.65
CA GLU A 230 -36.56 -10.35 15.80
C GLU A 230 -35.31 -10.41 14.92
N TYR A 231 -35.31 -9.65 13.83
CA TYR A 231 -34.22 -9.57 12.86
C TYR A 231 -33.32 -8.36 13.14
N VAL A 232 -32.04 -8.47 12.72
CA VAL A 232 -31.13 -7.33 12.70
C VAL A 232 -30.63 -7.09 11.27
N GLY A 233 -30.85 -5.88 10.77
CA GLY A 233 -30.35 -5.39 9.49
C GLY A 233 -31.08 -5.95 8.26
N TYR A 234 -30.56 -5.64 7.10
CA TYR A 234 -31.15 -6.01 5.81
C TYR A 234 -31.11 -7.53 5.54
N GLY A 235 -32.13 -7.98 4.77
CA GLY A 235 -32.17 -9.35 4.23
C GLY A 235 -32.41 -10.42 5.26
N LYS A 236 -32.84 -10.07 6.48
CA LYS A 236 -33.23 -10.98 7.56
C LYS A 236 -32.21 -12.13 7.80
N LYS A 237 -30.90 -11.84 7.64
CA LYS A 237 -29.85 -12.86 7.78
C LYS A 237 -29.44 -13.18 9.20
N PHE A 238 -29.85 -12.35 10.15
CA PHE A 238 -29.59 -12.58 11.56
C PHE A 238 -30.88 -12.53 12.37
N PHE A 239 -31.14 -13.58 13.14
CA PHE A 239 -32.21 -13.68 14.10
C PHE A 239 -31.66 -13.64 15.51
N ALA A 240 -32.30 -12.89 16.38
CA ALA A 240 -32.02 -12.93 17.81
C ALA A 240 -32.54 -14.23 18.42
N GLY A 241 -31.68 -15.17 18.74
CA GLY A 241 -32.04 -16.44 19.39
C GLY A 241 -32.48 -16.26 20.85
N LYS A 242 -32.19 -15.10 21.44
CA LYS A 242 -32.61 -14.64 22.76
C LYS A 242 -32.67 -13.11 22.77
N ASN A 243 -33.27 -12.53 23.79
CA ASN A 243 -33.22 -11.09 24.01
C ASN A 243 -31.76 -10.62 24.11
N MET A 244 -31.43 -9.51 23.46
CA MET A 244 -30.05 -9.02 23.36
C MET A 244 -29.99 -7.52 23.08
N PHE A 245 -28.85 -6.92 23.40
CA PHE A 245 -28.54 -5.54 22.98
C PHE A 245 -27.71 -5.57 21.70
N VAL A 246 -28.00 -4.61 20.82
CA VAL A 246 -27.29 -4.40 19.55
C VAL A 246 -26.87 -2.94 19.45
N GLY A 247 -25.55 -2.73 19.39
CA GLY A 247 -24.93 -1.44 19.14
C GLY A 247 -24.84 -1.15 17.64
N ILE A 248 -25.02 0.11 17.25
CA ILE A 248 -24.86 0.59 15.87
C ILE A 248 -23.55 1.36 15.80
N VAL A 249 -22.68 0.97 14.84
CA VAL A 249 -21.40 1.62 14.52
C VAL A 249 -21.53 2.28 13.14
N PRO A 250 -21.27 3.60 13.00
CA PRO A 250 -21.52 4.37 11.78
C PRO A 250 -20.38 4.24 10.76
N ILE A 251 -20.02 3.02 10.41
CA ILE A 251 -19.09 2.66 9.33
C ILE A 251 -19.74 1.56 8.51
N GLY A 252 -19.82 1.75 7.20
CA GLY A 252 -20.40 0.79 6.29
C GLY A 252 -19.54 0.48 5.08
N TYR A 253 -20.13 -0.18 4.07
CA TYR A 253 -19.38 -0.48 2.85
C TYR A 253 -19.09 0.78 2.01
N GLY A 254 -19.83 1.87 2.21
CA GLY A 254 -19.52 3.19 1.64
C GLY A 254 -18.20 3.78 2.17
N ASP A 255 -17.78 3.35 3.38
CA ASP A 255 -16.54 3.73 4.04
C ASP A 255 -15.39 2.76 3.77
N GLY A 256 -15.59 1.78 2.90
CA GLY A 256 -14.57 0.80 2.55
C GLY A 256 -14.59 -0.49 3.38
N LEU A 257 -15.54 -0.66 4.31
CA LEU A 257 -15.73 -1.93 5.00
C LEU A 257 -16.42 -2.93 4.08
N PHE A 258 -15.78 -4.07 3.81
CA PHE A 258 -16.33 -5.05 2.86
C PHE A 258 -17.64 -5.66 3.35
N ARG A 259 -18.68 -5.62 2.49
CA ARG A 259 -19.98 -6.23 2.79
C ARG A 259 -19.87 -7.74 3.07
N ASN A 260 -18.89 -8.43 2.51
CA ASN A 260 -18.62 -9.85 2.76
C ASN A 260 -18.14 -10.17 4.18
N LEU A 261 -17.81 -9.17 4.99
CA LEU A 261 -17.55 -9.29 6.43
C LEU A 261 -18.82 -9.41 7.26
N SER A 262 -20.02 -9.24 6.69
CA SER A 262 -21.31 -9.26 7.40
C SER A 262 -21.44 -10.48 8.32
N GLY A 263 -21.55 -10.22 9.64
CA GLY A 263 -21.65 -11.25 10.67
C GLY A 263 -20.45 -12.14 10.88
N LYS A 264 -19.27 -11.78 10.33
CA LYS A 264 -18.09 -12.66 10.35
C LYS A 264 -16.88 -12.10 11.10
N PHE A 265 -16.91 -10.83 11.48
CA PHE A 265 -15.77 -10.18 12.14
C PHE A 265 -16.13 -9.71 13.54
N LYS A 266 -15.10 -9.43 14.32
CA LYS A 266 -15.21 -8.85 15.66
C LYS A 266 -14.60 -7.46 15.69
N VAL A 267 -15.15 -6.63 16.55
CA VAL A 267 -14.61 -5.33 16.91
C VAL A 267 -14.21 -5.35 18.38
N LYS A 268 -13.42 -4.37 18.80
CA LYS A 268 -13.01 -4.25 20.20
C LYS A 268 -13.65 -3.01 20.81
N ILE A 269 -14.30 -3.16 21.96
CA ILE A 269 -14.95 -2.09 22.72
C ILE A 269 -14.50 -2.24 24.16
N ASN A 270 -13.97 -1.19 24.77
CA ASN A 270 -13.48 -1.21 26.16
C ASN A 270 -12.57 -2.41 26.46
N GLY A 271 -11.68 -2.77 25.51
CA GLY A 271 -10.74 -3.90 25.65
C GLY A 271 -11.33 -5.29 25.39
N LYS A 272 -12.66 -5.45 25.23
CA LYS A 272 -13.34 -6.72 24.96
C LYS A 272 -13.70 -6.88 23.47
N PHE A 273 -13.77 -8.14 23.00
CA PHE A 273 -14.18 -8.44 21.62
C PHE A 273 -15.68 -8.71 21.53
N TYR A 274 -16.34 -8.02 20.60
CA TYR A 274 -17.77 -8.16 20.30
C TYR A 274 -17.97 -8.55 18.83
N SER A 275 -18.92 -9.45 18.57
CA SER A 275 -19.19 -9.95 17.24
C SER A 275 -20.11 -9.02 16.46
N SER A 276 -19.75 -8.76 15.18
CA SER A 276 -20.69 -8.15 14.25
C SER A 276 -21.87 -9.11 13.97
N VAL A 277 -23.05 -8.55 13.76
CA VAL A 277 -24.26 -9.32 13.45
C VAL A 277 -25.01 -8.70 12.26
N GLY A 278 -25.79 -9.49 11.55
CA GLY A 278 -26.54 -9.02 10.38
C GLY A 278 -25.65 -8.55 9.22
N ASN A 279 -26.30 -7.99 8.21
CA ASN A 279 -25.60 -7.44 7.04
C ASN A 279 -25.02 -6.06 7.34
N ILE A 280 -23.80 -5.79 6.87
CA ILE A 280 -23.23 -4.44 6.83
C ILE A 280 -24.05 -3.61 5.85
N CYS A 281 -24.47 -2.43 6.30
CA CYS A 281 -25.20 -1.42 5.53
C CYS A 281 -24.21 -0.51 4.77
N MET A 282 -24.74 0.46 4.01
CA MET A 282 -23.91 1.45 3.32
C MET A 282 -23.13 2.31 4.31
N ASP A 283 -23.79 2.72 5.42
CA ASP A 283 -23.28 3.73 6.34
C ASP A 283 -23.09 3.21 7.77
N CYS A 284 -23.43 1.95 8.07
CA CYS A 284 -23.28 1.38 9.41
C CYS A 284 -23.22 -0.15 9.40
N PHE A 285 -22.80 -0.71 10.54
CA PHE A 285 -22.96 -2.12 10.86
C PHE A 285 -23.42 -2.31 12.31
N PHE A 286 -23.77 -3.53 12.66
CA PHE A 286 -24.36 -3.90 13.93
C PHE A 286 -23.41 -4.78 14.72
N VAL A 287 -23.37 -4.58 16.04
CA VAL A 287 -22.55 -5.35 16.99
C VAL A 287 -23.42 -5.89 18.09
N LYS A 288 -23.34 -7.20 18.37
CA LYS A 288 -23.97 -7.78 19.57
C LYS A 288 -23.14 -7.37 20.77
N ILE A 289 -23.77 -6.68 21.74
CA ILE A 289 -23.11 -6.11 22.92
C ILE A 289 -23.75 -6.64 24.21
N ASP A 290 -23.10 -6.43 25.33
CA ASP A 290 -23.62 -6.64 26.67
C ASP A 290 -23.96 -5.30 27.35
N GLU A 291 -24.44 -5.36 28.60
CA GLU A 291 -24.88 -4.20 29.39
C GLU A 291 -23.73 -3.27 29.79
N SER A 292 -22.47 -3.69 29.64
CA SER A 292 -21.28 -2.87 29.97
C SER A 292 -20.96 -1.83 28.89
N VAL A 293 -21.59 -1.90 27.71
CA VAL A 293 -21.34 -1.00 26.58
C VAL A 293 -22.38 0.13 26.56
N ASN A 294 -21.91 1.37 26.43
CA ASN A 294 -22.72 2.56 26.42
C ASN A 294 -22.66 3.29 25.06
N ILE A 295 -23.65 4.15 24.80
CA ILE A 295 -23.60 5.09 23.67
C ILE A 295 -22.41 6.03 23.90
N GLY A 296 -21.57 6.21 22.86
CA GLY A 296 -20.36 7.01 22.91
C GLY A 296 -19.08 6.21 23.15
N ASP A 297 -19.18 4.94 23.56
CA ASP A 297 -18.01 4.07 23.73
C ASP A 297 -17.23 3.90 22.44
N GLU A 298 -15.90 3.98 22.52
CA GLU A 298 -15.01 3.81 21.38
C GLU A 298 -15.04 2.35 20.88
N VAL A 299 -15.13 2.22 19.56
CA VAL A 299 -15.11 0.94 18.84
C VAL A 299 -13.88 0.90 17.95
N GLU A 300 -12.93 0.02 18.24
CA GLU A 300 -11.81 -0.29 17.35
C GLU A 300 -12.31 -1.29 16.28
N VAL A 301 -12.54 -0.77 15.07
CA VAL A 301 -13.18 -1.51 13.97
C VAL A 301 -12.15 -2.27 13.15
N VAL A 302 -11.01 -1.63 12.83
CA VAL A 302 -9.88 -2.24 12.12
C VAL A 302 -8.63 -2.06 12.97
N PHE A 303 -8.19 -3.13 13.60
CA PHE A 303 -6.96 -3.22 14.39
C PHE A 303 -5.90 -4.07 13.69
N ASP A 304 -6.29 -4.93 12.75
CA ASP A 304 -5.41 -5.75 11.95
C ASP A 304 -6.05 -6.13 10.60
N ALA A 305 -5.48 -5.61 9.49
CA ALA A 305 -5.97 -5.96 8.16
C ALA A 305 -5.69 -7.42 7.75
N ASP A 306 -4.69 -8.10 8.33
CA ASP A 306 -4.48 -9.54 8.10
C ASP A 306 -5.65 -10.37 8.63
N TYR A 307 -6.22 -9.97 9.78
CA TYR A 307 -7.40 -10.63 10.34
C TYR A 307 -8.59 -10.53 9.39
N LEU A 308 -8.88 -9.33 8.88
CA LEU A 308 -9.97 -9.12 7.94
C LEU A 308 -9.71 -9.79 6.58
N ALA A 309 -8.48 -9.74 6.09
CA ALA A 309 -8.08 -10.38 4.84
C ALA A 309 -8.28 -11.91 4.89
N LYS A 310 -7.96 -12.56 6.01
CA LYS A 310 -8.23 -14.00 6.21
C LYS A 310 -9.72 -14.33 6.10
N ILE A 311 -10.59 -13.52 6.71
CA ILE A 311 -12.05 -13.72 6.62
C ILE A 311 -12.54 -13.54 5.17
N LEU A 312 -11.99 -12.55 4.48
CA LEU A 312 -12.35 -12.20 3.09
C LEU A 312 -11.71 -13.13 2.06
N LYS A 313 -10.75 -13.98 2.46
CA LYS A 313 -9.91 -14.81 1.57
C LYS A 313 -9.16 -13.97 0.53
N THR A 314 -8.58 -12.87 0.99
CA THR A 314 -7.78 -11.92 0.19
C THR A 314 -6.47 -11.57 0.92
N ILE A 315 -5.84 -10.47 0.53
CA ILE A 315 -4.57 -9.97 1.05
C ILE A 315 -4.76 -8.64 1.79
N PRO A 316 -3.93 -8.31 2.80
CA PRO A 316 -4.06 -7.07 3.58
C PRO A 316 -3.96 -5.80 2.72
N TYR A 317 -3.29 -5.85 1.57
CA TYR A 317 -3.23 -4.73 0.62
C TYR A 317 -4.61 -4.25 0.18
N GLU A 318 -5.50 -5.20 -0.18
CA GLU A 318 -6.85 -4.88 -0.64
C GLU A 318 -7.68 -4.27 0.50
N VAL A 319 -7.57 -4.83 1.70
CA VAL A 319 -8.27 -4.29 2.88
C VAL A 319 -7.83 -2.85 3.16
N LEU A 320 -6.52 -2.62 3.21
CA LEU A 320 -5.96 -1.30 3.52
C LEU A 320 -6.33 -0.25 2.46
N THR A 321 -6.15 -0.58 1.18
CA THR A 321 -6.45 0.37 0.09
C THR A 321 -7.92 0.72 0.02
N ASN A 322 -8.82 -0.21 0.38
CA ASN A 322 -10.25 0.06 0.40
C ASN A 322 -10.65 1.04 1.51
N LEU A 323 -9.93 1.05 2.64
CA LEU A 323 -10.12 2.00 3.74
C LEU A 323 -9.75 3.45 3.38
N SER A 324 -9.18 3.71 2.20
CA SER A 324 -9.03 5.09 1.68
C SER A 324 -10.35 5.83 1.55
N LYS A 325 -11.47 5.09 1.44
CA LYS A 325 -12.83 5.62 1.31
C LYS A 325 -13.45 6.06 2.64
N LEU A 326 -12.79 5.81 3.77
CA LEU A 326 -13.34 6.12 5.09
C LEU A 326 -13.69 7.61 5.21
N ARG A 327 -14.95 7.90 5.46
CA ARG A 327 -15.45 9.24 5.78
C ARG A 327 -15.13 9.54 7.26
N GLY A 328 -14.24 10.47 7.49
CA GLY A 328 -13.80 10.81 8.83
C GLY A 328 -12.48 11.57 8.83
N VAL A 329 -11.85 11.66 9.98
CA VAL A 329 -10.57 12.36 10.15
C VAL A 329 -9.41 11.38 10.23
N THR A 330 -8.23 11.83 9.80
CA THR A 330 -6.97 11.10 10.02
C THR A 330 -6.22 11.76 11.17
N LYS A 331 -5.88 10.98 12.21
CA LYS A 331 -5.08 11.42 13.36
C LYS A 331 -3.72 10.73 13.37
N ILE A 332 -2.68 11.50 13.63
CA ILE A 332 -1.33 10.97 13.86
C ILE A 332 -1.21 10.67 15.36
N VAL A 333 -0.77 9.45 15.66
CA VAL A 333 -0.51 8.99 17.02
C VAL A 333 1.01 8.84 17.19
N ASN A 334 1.53 9.45 18.26
CA ASN A 334 2.95 9.45 18.62
C ASN A 334 3.28 8.38 19.65
#